data_e547a439e090b5c3b29bfb52083f1486
#
_entry.id   e547a439e090b5c3b29bfb52083f1486
#
_cell.length_a   1.000
_cell.length_b   1.000
_cell.length_c   1.000
_cell.angle_alpha   90.00
_cell.angle_beta   90.00
_cell.angle_gamma   90.00
#
_symmetry.space_group_name_H-M   'P 1'
#
loop_
_entity.id
_entity.type
_entity.pdbx_description
1 polymer ?
#
loop_
_entity_poly.entity_id
_entity_poly.type
_entity_poly.pdbx_seq_one_letter_code
_entity_poly.pdbx_strand_id
1 'polypeptide(L)'
;MLSPSLIAQLSVLISTSIPAIGAIWAIISIGTTMAGAGTEKPEILTRAMIGVVLAEALAIYGLLVGFMLVGALPKLTTEDAAYKALGAALTIAISTVAASFGIAYCGSAMIGAMAERPETFSSNVISVVLSEAVGIYGLLIAFMLISQI
;
A
#
# COMPACT_ATOMS: atom_id res chain seq x y z
N MET A 1 -20.88 24.02 2.31
CA MET A 1 -20.56 22.61 2.59
C MET A 1 -20.36 21.89 1.27
N LEU A 2 -19.46 20.91 1.21
CA LEU A 2 -19.32 20.06 0.03
C LEU A 2 -20.55 19.17 -0.10
N SER A 3 -21.02 18.93 -1.33
CA SER A 3 -22.16 18.01 -1.53
C SER A 3 -21.73 16.57 -1.22
N PRO A 4 -22.65 15.72 -0.73
CA PRO A 4 -22.37 14.29 -0.48
C PRO A 4 -21.79 13.58 -1.70
N SER A 5 -22.28 13.92 -2.90
CA SER A 5 -21.78 13.36 -4.16
C SER A 5 -20.33 13.73 -4.45
N LEU A 6 -19.92 14.95 -4.15
CA LEU A 6 -18.53 15.38 -4.32
C LEU A 6 -17.60 14.68 -3.31
N ILE A 7 -18.04 14.56 -2.05
CA ILE A 7 -17.27 13.82 -1.02
C ILE A 7 -17.11 12.36 -1.45
N ALA A 8 -18.15 11.73 -1.97
CA ALA A 8 -18.10 10.35 -2.46
C ALA A 8 -17.08 10.17 -3.60
N GLN A 9 -17.09 11.08 -4.59
CA GLN A 9 -16.13 11.04 -5.71
C GLN A 9 -14.67 11.26 -5.23
N LEU A 10 -14.46 12.21 -4.32
CA LEU A 10 -13.15 12.43 -3.71
C LEU A 10 -12.67 11.21 -2.92
N SER A 11 -13.56 10.50 -2.25
CA SER A 11 -13.23 9.27 -1.52
C SER A 11 -12.72 8.18 -2.46
N VAL A 12 -13.33 7.99 -3.62
CA VAL A 12 -12.84 7.06 -4.65
C VAL A 12 -11.45 7.48 -5.14
N LEU A 13 -11.26 8.77 -5.45
CA LEU A 13 -9.98 9.30 -5.90
C LEU A 13 -8.88 9.08 -4.84
N ILE A 14 -9.13 9.44 -3.59
CA ILE A 14 -8.17 9.33 -2.49
C ILE A 14 -7.79 7.87 -2.26
N SER A 15 -8.78 6.97 -2.20
CA SER A 15 -8.54 5.55 -1.92
C SER A 15 -7.73 4.83 -3.00
N THR A 16 -7.76 5.30 -4.24
CA THR A 16 -7.02 4.69 -5.35
C THR A 16 -5.67 5.36 -5.61
N SER A 17 -5.64 6.70 -5.64
CA SER A 17 -4.45 7.44 -6.08
C SER A 17 -3.35 7.47 -5.03
N ILE A 18 -3.68 7.69 -3.75
CA ILE A 18 -2.67 7.82 -2.69
C ILE A 18 -1.94 6.50 -2.43
N PRO A 19 -2.62 5.34 -2.31
CA PRO A 19 -1.94 4.04 -2.24
C PRO A 19 -1.03 3.76 -3.43
N ALA A 20 -1.48 4.10 -4.65
CA ALA A 20 -0.67 3.91 -5.85
C ALA A 20 0.62 4.76 -5.83
N ILE A 21 0.54 6.02 -5.37
CA ILE A 21 1.72 6.88 -5.20
C ILE A 21 2.68 6.31 -4.15
N GLY A 22 2.17 5.81 -3.03
CA GLY A 22 2.99 5.15 -2.02
C GLY A 22 3.67 3.89 -2.56
N ALA A 23 2.91 3.03 -3.24
CA ALA A 23 3.41 1.79 -3.81
C ALA A 23 4.53 2.03 -4.84
N ILE A 24 4.34 2.96 -5.79
CA ILE A 24 5.36 3.24 -6.81
C ILE A 24 6.64 3.81 -6.20
N TRP A 25 6.52 4.63 -5.15
CA TRP A 25 7.69 5.13 -4.45
C TRP A 25 8.49 3.99 -3.79
N ALA A 26 7.82 3.03 -3.15
CA ALA A 26 8.47 1.86 -2.57
C ALA A 26 9.10 0.96 -3.65
N ILE A 27 8.39 0.73 -4.77
CA ILE A 27 8.90 -0.04 -5.91
C ILE A 27 10.16 0.60 -6.49
N ILE A 28 10.19 1.92 -6.67
CA ILE A 28 11.36 2.63 -7.19
C ILE A 28 12.55 2.48 -6.21
N SER A 29 12.32 2.67 -4.92
CA SER A 29 13.38 2.56 -3.91
C SER A 29 14.01 1.16 -3.89
N ILE A 30 13.18 0.12 -3.88
CA ILE A 30 13.64 -1.27 -3.90
C ILE A 30 14.28 -1.61 -5.24
N GLY A 31 13.63 -1.25 -6.36
CA GLY A 31 14.09 -1.56 -7.71
C GLY A 31 15.46 -0.96 -8.02
N THR A 32 15.71 0.28 -7.60
CA THR A 32 17.03 0.91 -7.75
C THR A 32 18.10 0.20 -6.93
N THR A 33 17.77 -0.21 -5.69
CA THR A 33 18.69 -0.98 -4.85
C THR A 33 18.98 -2.36 -5.45
N MET A 34 17.94 -3.03 -5.98
CA MET A 34 18.06 -4.32 -6.69
C MET A 34 18.96 -4.20 -7.91
N ALA A 35 18.80 -3.15 -8.71
CA ALA A 35 19.61 -2.94 -9.90
C ALA A 35 21.10 -2.81 -9.56
N GLY A 36 21.43 -2.06 -8.50
CA GLY A 36 22.81 -1.94 -8.03
C GLY A 36 23.38 -3.26 -7.50
N ALA A 37 22.69 -3.89 -6.57
CA ALA A 37 23.14 -5.14 -5.95
C ALA A 37 23.20 -6.31 -6.96
N GLY A 38 22.30 -6.34 -7.93
CA GLY A 38 22.22 -7.40 -8.94
C GLY A 38 23.37 -7.38 -9.95
N THR A 39 24.06 -6.26 -10.11
CA THR A 39 25.28 -6.22 -10.95
C THR A 39 26.44 -7.03 -10.36
N GLU A 40 26.50 -7.09 -9.03
CA GLU A 40 27.57 -7.82 -8.32
C GLU A 40 27.13 -9.25 -7.94
N LYS A 41 25.85 -9.41 -7.54
CA LYS A 41 25.30 -10.69 -7.05
C LYS A 41 23.92 -10.98 -7.66
N PRO A 42 23.84 -11.43 -8.91
CA PRO A 42 22.57 -11.69 -9.60
C PRO A 42 21.72 -12.78 -8.92
N GLU A 43 22.31 -13.68 -8.16
CA GLU A 43 21.62 -14.78 -7.47
C GLU A 43 20.67 -14.31 -6.37
N ILE A 44 20.81 -13.08 -5.83
CA ILE A 44 19.90 -12.56 -4.80
C ILE A 44 18.62 -11.96 -5.39
N LEU A 45 18.57 -11.65 -6.68
CA LEU A 45 17.48 -10.90 -7.30
C LEU A 45 16.11 -11.58 -7.11
N THR A 46 16.04 -12.90 -7.27
CA THR A 46 14.79 -13.64 -7.10
C THR A 46 14.19 -13.47 -5.69
N ARG A 47 15.04 -13.45 -4.65
CA ARG A 47 14.59 -13.22 -3.27
C ARG A 47 14.28 -11.75 -3.01
N ALA A 48 15.03 -10.85 -3.62
CA ALA A 48 14.84 -9.40 -3.49
C ALA A 48 13.48 -8.94 -4.06
N MET A 49 12.97 -9.61 -5.10
CA MET A 49 11.67 -9.31 -5.71
C MET A 49 10.50 -9.35 -4.73
N ILE A 50 10.59 -10.06 -3.61
CA ILE A 50 9.50 -10.10 -2.63
C ILE A 50 9.14 -8.71 -2.12
N GLY A 51 10.12 -7.83 -1.94
CA GLY A 51 9.87 -6.44 -1.53
C GLY A 51 9.07 -5.64 -2.57
N VAL A 52 9.34 -5.87 -3.86
CA VAL A 52 8.59 -5.22 -4.97
C VAL A 52 7.15 -5.71 -5.00
N VAL A 53 6.93 -7.03 -4.87
CA VAL A 53 5.59 -7.63 -4.88
C VAL A 53 4.75 -7.15 -3.69
N LEU A 54 5.35 -7.06 -2.49
CA LEU A 54 4.66 -6.54 -1.31
C LEU A 54 4.35 -5.03 -1.44
N ALA A 55 5.22 -4.26 -2.10
CA ALA A 55 4.95 -2.86 -2.38
C ALA A 55 3.78 -2.69 -3.36
N GLU A 56 3.69 -3.52 -4.41
CA GLU A 56 2.59 -3.51 -5.37
C GLU A 56 1.24 -3.84 -4.69
N ALA A 57 1.23 -4.77 -3.74
CA ALA A 57 0.02 -5.16 -3.01
C ALA A 57 -0.68 -3.95 -2.36
N LEU A 58 0.08 -2.94 -1.92
CA LEU A 58 -0.50 -1.73 -1.32
C LEU A 58 -1.35 -0.92 -2.31
N ALA A 59 -0.97 -0.86 -3.59
CA ALA A 59 -1.79 -0.24 -4.63
C ALA A 59 -3.07 -1.05 -4.87
N ILE A 60 -2.97 -2.38 -4.85
CA ILE A 60 -4.13 -3.27 -4.99
C ILE A 60 -5.12 -3.08 -3.84
N TYR A 61 -4.66 -2.90 -2.61
CA TYR A 61 -5.54 -2.61 -1.46
C TYR A 61 -6.32 -1.31 -1.65
N GLY A 62 -5.67 -0.27 -2.13
CA GLY A 62 -6.34 1.00 -2.47
C GLY A 62 -7.36 0.83 -3.59
N LEU A 63 -7.02 0.08 -4.62
CA LEU A 63 -7.91 -0.22 -5.74
C LEU A 63 -9.15 -1.00 -5.28
N LEU A 64 -9.00 -1.99 -4.40
CA LEU A 64 -10.12 -2.75 -3.84
C LEU A 64 -11.11 -1.85 -3.09
N VAL A 65 -10.60 -0.96 -2.23
CA VAL A 65 -11.43 0.03 -1.53
C VAL A 65 -12.12 0.96 -2.53
N GLY A 66 -11.42 1.42 -3.55
CA GLY A 66 -11.97 2.25 -4.62
C GLY A 66 -13.12 1.54 -5.36
N PHE A 67 -12.96 0.28 -5.73
CA PHE A 67 -14.03 -0.52 -6.35
C PHE A 67 -15.27 -0.64 -5.46
N MET A 68 -15.08 -0.90 -4.17
CA MET A 68 -16.20 -0.97 -3.23
C MET A 68 -16.94 0.37 -3.12
N LEU A 69 -16.19 1.48 -3.07
CA LEU A 69 -16.77 2.83 -3.02
C LEU A 69 -17.51 3.18 -4.31
N VAL A 70 -16.98 2.79 -5.48
CA VAL A 70 -17.70 2.97 -6.76
C VAL A 70 -19.02 2.20 -6.74
N GLY A 71 -19.04 0.96 -6.25
CA GLY A 71 -20.26 0.17 -6.09
C GLY A 71 -21.26 0.78 -5.08
N ALA A 72 -20.76 1.51 -4.10
CA ALA A 72 -21.58 2.17 -3.08
C ALA A 72 -22.08 3.57 -3.50
N LEU A 73 -21.56 4.18 -4.60
CA LEU A 73 -21.94 5.55 -5.01
C LEU A 73 -23.45 5.83 -5.03
N PRO A 74 -24.33 4.93 -5.51
CA PRO A 74 -25.77 5.18 -5.50
C PRO A 74 -26.37 5.33 -4.10
N LYS A 75 -25.70 4.83 -3.06
CA LYS A 75 -26.13 4.90 -1.65
C LYS A 75 -25.54 6.12 -0.91
N LEU A 76 -24.49 6.75 -1.45
CA LEU A 76 -23.78 7.87 -0.82
C LEU A 76 -24.52 9.21 -1.02
N THR A 77 -25.81 9.23 -0.68
CA THR A 77 -26.69 10.39 -0.87
C THR A 77 -26.85 11.25 0.40
N THR A 78 -26.51 10.70 1.56
CA THR A 78 -26.55 11.39 2.85
C THR A 78 -25.15 11.84 3.28
N GLU A 79 -25.07 12.86 4.12
CA GLU A 79 -23.80 13.33 4.68
C GLU A 79 -23.10 12.23 5.51
N ASP A 80 -23.85 11.48 6.32
CA ASP A 80 -23.31 10.40 7.14
C ASP A 80 -22.64 9.31 6.28
N ALA A 81 -23.33 8.86 5.23
CA ALA A 81 -22.76 7.86 4.31
C ALA A 81 -21.52 8.39 3.58
N ALA A 82 -21.54 9.65 3.14
CA ALA A 82 -20.41 10.27 2.47
C ALA A 82 -19.18 10.42 3.39
N TYR A 83 -19.39 10.78 4.67
CA TYR A 83 -18.30 10.85 5.64
C TYR A 83 -17.74 9.48 6.01
N LYS A 84 -18.55 8.43 6.08
CA LYS A 84 -18.06 7.05 6.24
C LYS A 84 -17.17 6.62 5.06
N ALA A 85 -17.60 6.94 3.83
CA ALA A 85 -16.80 6.69 2.63
C ALA A 85 -15.47 7.45 2.67
N LEU A 86 -15.47 8.71 3.08
CA LEU A 86 -14.25 9.50 3.24
C LEU A 86 -13.35 8.93 4.33
N GLY A 87 -13.90 8.50 5.46
CA GLY A 87 -13.17 7.83 6.53
C GLY A 87 -12.49 6.55 6.04
N ALA A 88 -13.18 5.72 5.27
CA ALA A 88 -12.62 4.53 4.65
C ALA A 88 -11.47 4.86 3.69
N ALA A 89 -11.66 5.87 2.84
CA ALA A 89 -10.65 6.32 1.88
C ALA A 89 -9.40 6.86 2.55
N LEU A 90 -9.55 7.68 3.58
CA LEU A 90 -8.41 8.23 4.34
C LEU A 90 -7.68 7.14 5.13
N THR A 91 -8.40 6.18 5.70
CA THR A 91 -7.81 5.08 6.44
C THR A 91 -6.88 4.24 5.55
N ILE A 92 -7.38 3.81 4.39
CA ILE A 92 -6.54 3.04 3.46
C ILE A 92 -5.39 3.88 2.90
N ALA A 93 -5.61 5.14 2.58
CA ALA A 93 -4.59 6.03 2.05
C ALA A 93 -3.42 6.21 3.03
N ILE A 94 -3.72 6.54 4.29
CA ILE A 94 -2.70 6.79 5.31
C ILE A 94 -1.94 5.51 5.67
N SER A 95 -2.65 4.39 5.86
CA SER A 95 -2.02 3.11 6.23
C SER A 95 -1.11 2.57 5.13
N THR A 96 -1.53 2.66 3.87
CA THR A 96 -0.70 2.21 2.73
C THR A 96 0.52 3.11 2.50
N VAL A 97 0.41 4.41 2.71
CA VAL A 97 1.57 5.31 2.68
C VAL A 97 2.56 4.94 3.80
N ALA A 98 2.09 4.74 5.02
CA ALA A 98 2.95 4.31 6.13
C ALA A 98 3.64 2.96 5.83
N ALA A 99 2.89 1.99 5.32
CA ALA A 99 3.42 0.69 4.90
C ALA A 99 4.46 0.83 3.77
N SER A 100 4.23 1.73 2.80
CA SER A 100 5.16 1.99 1.70
C SER A 100 6.52 2.49 2.20
N PHE A 101 6.53 3.39 3.17
CA PHE A 101 7.78 3.82 3.81
C PHE A 101 8.51 2.65 4.47
N GLY A 102 7.81 1.84 5.25
CA GLY A 102 8.40 0.65 5.88
C GLY A 102 8.99 -0.32 4.85
N ILE A 103 8.23 -0.67 3.82
CA ILE A 103 8.67 -1.59 2.76
C ILE A 103 9.87 -1.01 2.00
N ALA A 104 9.86 0.28 1.65
CA ALA A 104 10.95 0.92 0.93
C ALA A 104 12.28 0.84 1.70
N TYR A 105 12.26 1.26 2.95
CA TYR A 105 13.47 1.29 3.78
C TYR A 105 13.92 -0.12 4.19
N CYS A 106 13.02 -0.94 4.71
CA CYS A 106 13.37 -2.30 5.12
C CYS A 106 13.75 -3.18 3.93
N GLY A 107 13.05 -3.04 2.80
CA GLY A 107 13.35 -3.79 1.58
C GLY A 107 14.71 -3.42 0.98
N SER A 108 15.03 -2.13 0.90
CA SER A 108 16.34 -1.68 0.45
C SER A 108 17.46 -2.14 1.38
N ALA A 109 17.26 -2.06 2.70
CA ALA A 109 18.22 -2.54 3.69
C ALA A 109 18.41 -4.06 3.60
N MET A 110 17.33 -4.83 3.41
CA MET A 110 17.37 -6.28 3.19
C MET A 110 18.24 -6.63 1.98
N ILE A 111 18.07 -5.92 0.87
CA ILE A 111 18.85 -6.17 -0.35
C ILE A 111 20.32 -5.86 -0.13
N GLY A 112 20.65 -4.74 0.53
CA GLY A 112 22.04 -4.41 0.89
C GLY A 112 22.67 -5.49 1.77
N ALA A 113 21.98 -5.96 2.80
CA ALA A 113 22.44 -7.04 3.66
C ALA A 113 22.65 -8.35 2.89
N MET A 114 21.73 -8.70 1.97
CA MET A 114 21.84 -9.89 1.12
C MET A 114 23.01 -9.79 0.13
N ALA A 115 23.32 -8.59 -0.34
CA ALA A 115 24.48 -8.37 -1.21
C ALA A 115 25.80 -8.68 -0.48
N GLU A 116 25.88 -8.47 0.82
CA GLU A 116 27.03 -8.88 1.62
C GLU A 116 26.93 -10.35 2.03
N ARG A 117 25.78 -10.77 2.56
CA ARG A 117 25.53 -12.11 3.11
C ARG A 117 24.14 -12.60 2.72
N PRO A 118 24.01 -13.43 1.68
CA PRO A 118 22.72 -13.94 1.17
C PRO A 118 21.87 -14.68 2.22
N GLU A 119 22.49 -15.27 3.24
CA GLU A 119 21.81 -15.97 4.34
C GLU A 119 20.99 -15.05 5.25
N THR A 120 21.24 -13.74 5.21
CA THR A 120 20.51 -12.75 6.03
C THR A 120 19.08 -12.51 5.56
N PHE A 121 18.66 -13.05 4.42
CA PHE A 121 17.31 -12.90 3.86
C PHE A 121 16.22 -13.21 4.89
N SER A 122 16.28 -14.40 5.51
CA SER A 122 15.21 -14.89 6.39
C SER A 122 14.98 -14.01 7.61
N SER A 123 16.02 -13.35 8.13
CA SER A 123 15.89 -12.42 9.26
C SER A 123 15.38 -11.04 8.84
N ASN A 124 15.78 -10.57 7.65
CA ASN A 124 15.45 -9.22 7.20
C ASN A 124 14.08 -9.12 6.53
N VAL A 125 13.59 -10.19 5.87
CA VAL A 125 12.28 -10.20 5.22
C VAL A 125 11.13 -9.99 6.20
N ILE A 126 11.29 -10.35 7.47
CA ILE A 126 10.28 -10.17 8.52
C ILE A 126 9.88 -8.70 8.65
N SER A 127 10.84 -7.77 8.64
CA SER A 127 10.56 -6.34 8.76
C SER A 127 9.78 -5.78 7.56
N VAL A 128 10.03 -6.32 6.37
CA VAL A 128 9.31 -5.97 5.13
C VAL A 128 7.85 -6.44 5.22
N VAL A 129 7.64 -7.70 5.63
CA VAL A 129 6.30 -8.30 5.78
C VAL A 129 5.50 -7.60 6.88
N LEU A 130 6.13 -7.26 8.02
CA LEU A 130 5.45 -6.52 9.09
C LEU A 130 5.08 -5.09 8.66
N SER A 131 5.88 -4.48 7.79
CA SER A 131 5.54 -3.17 7.22
C SER A 131 4.32 -3.27 6.31
N GLU A 132 4.22 -4.31 5.50
CA GLU A 132 3.06 -4.56 4.63
C GLU A 132 1.78 -4.81 5.44
N ALA A 133 1.87 -5.52 6.57
CA ALA A 133 0.74 -5.79 7.45
C ALA A 133 0.01 -4.51 7.93
N VAL A 134 0.71 -3.39 8.04
CA VAL A 134 0.09 -2.08 8.37
C VAL A 134 -0.92 -1.67 7.30
N GLY A 135 -0.63 -1.93 6.01
CA GLY A 135 -1.57 -1.72 4.90
C GLY A 135 -2.83 -2.58 5.03
N ILE A 136 -2.67 -3.84 5.44
CA ILE A 136 -3.80 -4.77 5.65
C ILE A 136 -4.72 -4.28 6.78
N TYR A 137 -4.17 -3.73 7.87
CA TYR A 137 -5.00 -3.18 8.94
C TYR A 137 -5.88 -2.03 8.45
N GLY A 138 -5.33 -1.15 7.61
CA GLY A 138 -6.10 -0.09 6.97
C GLY A 138 -7.19 -0.63 6.05
N LEU A 139 -6.89 -1.69 5.29
CA LEU A 139 -7.85 -2.35 4.41
C LEU A 139 -9.03 -2.91 5.19
N LEU A 140 -8.79 -3.59 6.31
CA LEU A 140 -9.83 -4.16 7.15
C LEU A 140 -10.76 -3.07 7.72
N ILE A 141 -10.19 -1.99 8.24
CA ILE A 141 -10.99 -0.87 8.77
C ILE A 141 -11.78 -0.17 7.67
N ALA A 142 -11.19 0.03 6.50
CA ALA A 142 -11.90 0.59 5.35
C ALA A 142 -13.11 -0.28 4.96
N PHE A 143 -12.95 -1.61 4.92
CA PHE A 143 -14.05 -2.54 4.65
C PHE A 143 -15.16 -2.46 5.70
N MET A 144 -14.80 -2.38 6.98
CA MET A 144 -15.77 -2.22 8.07
C MET A 144 -16.58 -0.93 7.95
N LEU A 145 -15.96 0.19 7.57
CA LEU A 145 -16.63 1.46 7.35
C LEU A 145 -17.58 1.39 6.16
N ILE A 146 -17.15 0.81 5.04
CA ILE A 146 -17.97 0.68 3.82
C ILE A 146 -19.15 -0.27 4.07
N SER A 147 -18.98 -1.31 4.88
CA SER A 147 -20.07 -2.25 5.21
C SER A 147 -21.23 -1.62 5.98
N GLN A 148 -21.05 -0.41 6.51
CA GLN A 148 -22.07 0.35 7.23
C GLN A 148 -22.82 1.36 6.32
N ILE A 149 -22.54 1.36 5.03
CA ILE A 149 -23.19 2.17 3.99
C ILE A 149 -24.21 1.30 3.24
#